data_77615a66abf554649e9b5b46591c3477
#
_entry.id   77615a66abf554649e9b5b46591c3477
#
_cell.length_a   1.000
_cell.length_b   1.000
_cell.length_c   1.000
_cell.angle_alpha   90.00
_cell.angle_beta   90.00
_cell.angle_gamma   90.00
#
_symmetry.space_group_name_H-M   'P 1'
#
loop_
_entity.id
_entity.type
_entity.pdbx_description
1 polymer ?
#
loop_
_entity_poly.entity_id
_entity_poly.type
_entity_poly.pdbx_seq_one_letter_code
_entity_poly.pdbx_strand_id
1 'polypeptide(L)'
;MISKSFLIMIFTIFMSIPIPANSDLFDLSFESIDGNIISLKEFKNKPIIVVNSASFCGFTYQYEQLENLYQKYKKNGLVIIAVPSNDFGGQEFKDNKKVKEFCEVNFNISFPITTITKVKGKNRHPFFNWIEKEAGYLSIPKWNFYKYLISKDGKLSSWFSSVTKPSSEKLLNELKKIM
;
A
#
# COMPACT_ATOMS: atom_id res chain seq x y z
N MET A 1 42.34 12.17 -53.94
CA MET A 1 40.87 12.12 -53.70
C MET A 1 40.64 11.62 -52.30
N ILE A 2 40.31 12.49 -51.36
CA ILE A 2 40.13 12.16 -49.95
C ILE A 2 38.62 12.21 -49.68
N SER A 3 38.03 11.01 -49.45
CA SER A 3 36.61 10.88 -49.06
C SER A 3 36.41 11.31 -47.61
N LYS A 4 35.58 12.35 -47.39
CA LYS A 4 35.16 12.79 -46.08
C LYS A 4 33.90 12.00 -45.68
N SER A 5 34.03 10.96 -44.82
CA SER A 5 32.92 10.30 -44.18
C SER A 5 32.31 11.23 -43.13
N PHE A 6 31.07 11.62 -43.33
CA PHE A 6 30.29 12.44 -42.41
C PHE A 6 29.61 11.51 -41.41
N LEU A 7 30.10 11.50 -40.17
CA LEU A 7 29.54 10.70 -39.06
C LEU A 7 28.34 11.48 -38.49
N ILE A 8 27.13 11.06 -38.81
CA ILE A 8 25.91 11.63 -38.21
C ILE A 8 25.73 11.06 -36.82
N MET A 9 26.01 11.87 -35.83
CA MET A 9 25.79 11.53 -34.41
C MET A 9 24.30 11.77 -34.06
N ILE A 10 23.51 10.71 -34.02
CA ILE A 10 22.10 10.77 -33.61
C ILE A 10 22.06 10.97 -32.09
N PHE A 11 21.74 12.20 -31.68
CA PHE A 11 21.51 12.53 -30.27
C PHE A 11 20.07 12.14 -29.92
N THR A 12 19.90 10.97 -29.31
CA THR A 12 18.61 10.55 -28.72
C THR A 12 18.33 11.37 -27.47
N ILE A 13 17.46 12.37 -27.61
CA ILE A 13 16.93 13.13 -26.48
C ILE A 13 15.99 12.20 -25.72
N PHE A 14 16.45 11.68 -24.59
CA PHE A 14 15.57 11.06 -23.60
C PHE A 14 14.68 12.15 -23.00
N MET A 15 13.48 12.27 -23.55
CA MET A 15 12.44 13.12 -22.99
C MET A 15 11.95 12.45 -21.71
N SER A 16 12.48 12.88 -20.54
CA SER A 16 11.93 12.53 -19.25
C SER A 16 10.52 13.11 -19.15
N ILE A 17 9.51 12.27 -19.28
CA ILE A 17 8.12 12.66 -19.03
C ILE A 17 8.03 13.03 -17.54
N PRO A 18 7.71 14.28 -17.17
CA PRO A 18 7.52 14.64 -15.78
C PRO A 18 6.32 13.88 -15.24
N ILE A 19 6.53 13.06 -14.20
CA ILE A 19 5.44 12.44 -13.44
C ILE A 19 4.66 13.61 -12.82
N PRO A 20 3.35 13.76 -13.10
CA PRO A 20 2.58 14.86 -12.53
C PRO A 20 2.65 14.82 -11.01
N ALA A 21 3.04 15.94 -10.40
CA ALA A 21 3.19 16.09 -8.94
C ALA A 21 1.86 15.99 -8.17
N ASN A 22 0.76 15.67 -8.83
CA ASN A 22 -0.60 15.60 -8.29
C ASN A 22 -1.30 14.30 -8.71
N SER A 23 -0.68 13.14 -8.39
CA SER A 23 -1.35 11.86 -8.62
C SER A 23 -2.56 11.75 -7.70
N ASP A 24 -3.75 11.59 -8.31
CA ASP A 24 -4.93 11.14 -7.61
C ASP A 24 -4.64 9.74 -7.00
N LEU A 25 -5.21 9.44 -5.85
CA LEU A 25 -5.09 8.10 -5.26
C LEU A 25 -5.45 7.01 -6.26
N PHE A 26 -6.49 7.25 -7.06
CA PHE A 26 -7.01 6.27 -8.00
C PHE A 26 -6.16 6.06 -9.27
N ASP A 27 -5.09 6.85 -9.45
CA ASP A 27 -4.08 6.61 -10.48
C ASP A 27 -2.97 5.66 -9.99
N LEU A 28 -2.98 5.32 -8.71
CA LEU A 28 -2.00 4.43 -8.09
C LEU A 28 -2.41 2.96 -8.19
N SER A 29 -1.43 2.09 -8.17
CA SER A 29 -1.63 0.64 -8.16
C SER A 29 -0.53 -0.03 -7.36
N PHE A 30 -0.79 -1.24 -6.88
CA PHE A 30 0.20 -2.13 -6.29
C PHE A 30 0.36 -3.38 -7.16
N GLU A 31 1.48 -4.05 -7.05
CA GLU A 31 1.63 -5.41 -7.53
C GLU A 31 1.08 -6.38 -6.48
N SER A 32 0.14 -7.24 -6.88
CA SER A 32 -0.40 -8.29 -6.02
C SER A 32 0.66 -9.36 -5.76
N ILE A 33 0.58 -9.99 -4.61
CA ILE A 33 1.44 -11.14 -4.27
C ILE A 33 1.30 -12.32 -5.25
N ASP A 34 0.21 -12.34 -6.02
CA ASP A 34 -0.07 -13.32 -7.10
C ASP A 34 0.43 -12.87 -8.47
N GLY A 35 1.13 -11.72 -8.56
CA GLY A 35 1.69 -11.18 -9.80
C GLY A 35 0.71 -10.34 -10.65
N ASN A 36 -0.54 -10.15 -10.21
CA ASN A 36 -1.50 -9.27 -10.87
C ASN A 36 -1.33 -7.82 -10.41
N ILE A 37 -1.99 -6.88 -11.07
CA ILE A 37 -2.05 -5.48 -10.64
C ILE A 37 -3.29 -5.26 -9.77
N ILE A 38 -3.10 -4.66 -8.60
CA ILE A 38 -4.17 -4.12 -7.74
C ILE A 38 -4.31 -2.65 -8.07
N SER A 39 -5.17 -2.30 -9.02
CA SER A 39 -5.44 -0.91 -9.37
C SER A 39 -6.38 -0.27 -8.35
N LEU A 40 -5.98 0.85 -7.72
CA LEU A 40 -6.85 1.55 -6.77
C LEU A 40 -8.09 2.14 -7.47
N LYS A 41 -8.04 2.33 -8.78
CA LYS A 41 -9.18 2.76 -9.61
C LYS A 41 -10.38 1.81 -9.54
N GLU A 42 -10.13 0.51 -9.35
CA GLU A 42 -11.18 -0.51 -9.20
C GLU A 42 -11.95 -0.39 -7.88
N PHE A 43 -11.42 0.38 -6.95
CA PHE A 43 -12.01 0.60 -5.64
C PHE A 43 -12.65 1.99 -5.50
N LYS A 44 -12.88 2.71 -6.61
CA LYS A 44 -13.71 3.92 -6.58
C LYS A 44 -15.08 3.62 -5.95
N ASN A 45 -15.57 4.56 -5.14
CA ASN A 45 -16.84 4.44 -4.40
C ASN A 45 -16.84 3.34 -3.32
N LYS A 46 -15.65 2.82 -2.94
CA LYS A 46 -15.50 1.85 -1.83
C LYS A 46 -14.60 2.45 -0.74
N PRO A 47 -14.92 2.23 0.54
CA PRO A 47 -13.99 2.56 1.62
C PRO A 47 -12.81 1.59 1.59
N ILE A 48 -11.59 2.11 1.78
CA ILE A 48 -10.36 1.32 1.69
C ILE A 48 -9.58 1.45 3.00
N ILE A 49 -9.04 0.35 3.49
CA ILE A 49 -7.99 0.33 4.51
C ILE A 49 -6.71 -0.20 3.86
N VAL A 50 -5.65 0.59 3.87
CA VAL A 50 -4.30 0.11 3.52
C VAL A 50 -3.50 -0.06 4.81
N VAL A 51 -2.80 -1.18 4.97
CA VAL A 51 -1.98 -1.46 6.14
C VAL A 51 -0.60 -1.97 5.72
N ASN A 52 0.48 -1.32 6.16
CA ASN A 52 1.80 -1.90 6.00
C ASN A 52 2.02 -2.98 7.08
N SER A 53 2.47 -4.14 6.69
CA SER A 53 2.48 -5.33 7.53
C SER A 53 3.84 -6.05 7.56
N ALA A 54 3.98 -7.00 8.48
CA ALA A 54 5.13 -7.89 8.56
C ALA A 54 4.79 -9.17 9.33
N SER A 55 5.36 -10.30 8.90
CA SER A 55 5.08 -11.65 9.43
C SER A 55 5.70 -11.91 10.82
N PHE A 56 6.80 -11.23 11.17
CA PHE A 56 7.56 -11.46 12.41
C PHE A 56 7.53 -10.28 13.37
N CYS A 57 6.47 -9.48 13.32
CA CYS A 57 6.29 -8.31 14.17
C CYS A 57 5.48 -8.65 15.43
N GLY A 58 5.75 -7.99 16.55
CA GLY A 58 4.91 -8.10 17.74
C GLY A 58 3.44 -7.69 17.53
N PHE A 59 3.13 -7.01 16.43
CA PHE A 59 1.77 -6.62 16.05
C PHE A 59 1.11 -7.55 15.01
N THR A 60 1.76 -8.66 14.62
CA THR A 60 1.27 -9.58 13.57
C THR A 60 -0.11 -10.18 13.89
N TYR A 61 -0.46 -10.32 15.18
CA TYR A 61 -1.80 -10.72 15.62
C TYR A 61 -2.93 -9.81 15.10
N GLN A 62 -2.61 -8.59 14.64
CA GLN A 62 -3.59 -7.67 14.05
C GLN A 62 -4.12 -8.17 12.70
N TYR A 63 -3.47 -9.12 12.05
CA TYR A 63 -4.00 -9.76 10.84
C TYR A 63 -5.34 -10.43 11.09
N GLU A 64 -5.48 -11.18 12.19
CA GLU A 64 -6.76 -11.79 12.57
C GLU A 64 -7.87 -10.74 12.73
N GLN A 65 -7.55 -9.62 13.38
CA GLN A 65 -8.51 -8.53 13.59
C GLN A 65 -8.89 -7.83 12.27
N LEU A 66 -7.93 -7.69 11.34
CA LEU A 66 -8.19 -7.14 10.00
C LEU A 66 -9.06 -8.09 9.19
N GLU A 67 -8.79 -9.40 9.25
CA GLU A 67 -9.62 -10.39 8.56
C GLU A 67 -11.04 -10.41 9.10
N ASN A 68 -11.22 -10.40 10.42
CA ASN A 68 -12.53 -10.30 11.06
C ASN A 68 -13.28 -9.03 10.63
N LEU A 69 -12.57 -7.89 10.55
CA LEU A 69 -13.13 -6.63 10.08
C LEU A 69 -13.54 -6.71 8.60
N TYR A 70 -12.69 -7.30 7.76
CA TYR A 70 -12.97 -7.51 6.35
C TYR A 70 -14.19 -8.40 6.15
N GLN A 71 -14.26 -9.56 6.79
CA GLN A 71 -15.40 -10.47 6.69
C GLN A 71 -16.71 -9.79 7.08
N LYS A 72 -16.66 -8.96 8.14
CA LYS A 72 -17.83 -8.22 8.62
C LYS A 72 -18.37 -7.20 7.60
N TYR A 73 -17.45 -6.49 6.91
CA TYR A 73 -17.82 -5.31 6.11
C TYR A 73 -17.62 -5.47 4.60
N LYS A 74 -17.01 -6.56 4.09
CA LYS A 74 -16.79 -6.76 2.66
C LYS A 74 -18.07 -6.70 1.81
N LYS A 75 -19.17 -7.21 2.34
CA LYS A 75 -20.49 -7.13 1.68
C LYS A 75 -21.04 -5.70 1.59
N ASN A 76 -20.55 -4.81 2.46
CA ASN A 76 -20.84 -3.38 2.45
C ASN A 76 -19.81 -2.57 1.64
N GLY A 77 -18.90 -3.24 0.94
CA GLY A 77 -17.94 -2.65 0.03
C GLY A 77 -16.56 -2.35 0.62
N LEU A 78 -16.29 -2.66 1.91
CA LEU A 78 -14.96 -2.47 2.49
C LEU A 78 -13.89 -3.24 1.70
N VAL A 79 -12.82 -2.56 1.35
CA VAL A 79 -11.60 -3.14 0.82
C VAL A 79 -10.49 -3.02 1.87
N ILE A 80 -9.71 -4.08 2.07
CA ILE A 80 -8.47 -4.04 2.86
C ILE A 80 -7.34 -4.48 1.94
N ILE A 81 -6.19 -3.78 2.01
CA ILE A 81 -4.97 -4.12 1.26
C ILE A 81 -3.83 -4.20 2.26
N ALA A 82 -3.23 -5.38 2.43
CA ALA A 82 -1.99 -5.53 3.17
C ALA A 82 -0.78 -5.28 2.27
N VAL A 83 0.18 -4.51 2.79
CA VAL A 83 1.43 -4.15 2.12
C VAL A 83 2.60 -4.67 2.95
N PRO A 84 3.03 -5.93 2.75
CA PRO A 84 4.16 -6.52 3.45
C PRO A 84 5.43 -5.73 3.21
N SER A 85 6.25 -5.50 4.26
CA SER A 85 7.46 -4.71 4.16
C SER A 85 8.58 -5.18 5.08
N ASN A 86 9.80 -5.19 4.56
CA ASN A 86 11.03 -5.46 5.31
C ASN A 86 11.69 -4.20 5.90
N ASP A 87 11.07 -3.04 5.75
CA ASP A 87 11.69 -1.76 6.10
C ASP A 87 11.88 -1.53 7.60
N PHE A 88 11.20 -2.30 8.46
CA PHE A 88 11.28 -2.17 9.91
C PHE A 88 11.85 -3.44 10.54
N GLY A 89 13.15 -3.42 10.81
CA GLY A 89 13.85 -4.50 11.49
C GLY A 89 13.97 -5.82 10.72
N GLY A 90 13.69 -5.80 9.40
CA GLY A 90 13.73 -7.03 8.59
C GLY A 90 12.70 -8.08 9.01
N GLN A 91 11.55 -7.64 9.53
CA GLN A 91 10.52 -8.50 10.14
C GLN A 91 9.56 -9.12 9.10
N GLU A 92 9.93 -9.20 7.83
CA GLU A 92 9.15 -9.89 6.80
C GLU A 92 10.01 -10.94 6.10
N PHE A 93 9.39 -11.96 5.51
CA PHE A 93 10.07 -12.87 4.60
C PHE A 93 10.70 -12.11 3.44
N LYS A 94 11.70 -12.73 2.79
CA LYS A 94 12.29 -12.21 1.55
C LYS A 94 11.63 -12.76 0.29
N ASP A 95 10.64 -13.62 0.44
CA ASP A 95 9.97 -14.38 -0.61
C ASP A 95 8.46 -14.16 -0.51
N ASN A 96 7.85 -13.66 -1.57
CA ASN A 96 6.42 -13.38 -1.65
C ASN A 96 5.55 -14.63 -1.43
N LYS A 97 5.98 -15.79 -1.93
CA LYS A 97 5.25 -17.06 -1.74
C LYS A 97 5.15 -17.42 -0.26
N LYS A 98 6.24 -17.25 0.49
CA LYS A 98 6.25 -17.49 1.95
C LYS A 98 5.37 -16.51 2.70
N VAL A 99 5.32 -15.22 2.28
CA VAL A 99 4.40 -14.23 2.86
C VAL A 99 2.96 -14.66 2.65
N LYS A 100 2.61 -15.03 1.42
CA LYS A 100 1.26 -15.50 1.07
C LYS A 100 0.87 -16.71 1.91
N GLU A 101 1.68 -17.76 1.90
CA GLU A 101 1.45 -18.98 2.67
C GLU A 101 1.28 -18.68 4.17
N PHE A 102 2.14 -17.83 4.74
CA PHE A 102 2.05 -17.43 6.13
C PHE A 102 0.72 -16.73 6.45
N CYS A 103 0.28 -15.80 5.62
CA CYS A 103 -0.96 -15.06 5.81
C CYS A 103 -2.20 -15.97 5.67
N GLU A 104 -2.20 -16.86 4.67
CA GLU A 104 -3.31 -17.78 4.42
C GLU A 104 -3.41 -18.83 5.52
N VAL A 105 -2.30 -19.51 5.86
CA VAL A 105 -2.31 -20.63 6.81
C VAL A 105 -2.54 -20.19 8.25
N ASN A 106 -1.94 -19.07 8.68
CA ASN A 106 -2.01 -18.67 10.08
C ASN A 106 -3.19 -17.73 10.41
N PHE A 107 -3.71 -17.00 9.42
CA PHE A 107 -4.72 -15.96 9.64
C PHE A 107 -5.92 -16.06 8.70
N ASN A 108 -5.94 -17.02 7.77
CA ASN A 108 -6.99 -17.18 6.75
C ASN A 108 -7.27 -15.90 5.98
N ILE A 109 -6.23 -15.08 5.70
CA ILE A 109 -6.37 -13.79 5.03
C ILE A 109 -7.01 -13.98 3.66
N SER A 110 -8.13 -13.28 3.44
CA SER A 110 -8.89 -13.34 2.20
C SER A 110 -8.96 -12.00 1.45
N PHE A 111 -8.42 -10.93 2.03
CA PHE A 111 -8.27 -9.64 1.38
C PHE A 111 -6.97 -9.53 0.58
N PRO A 112 -6.85 -8.59 -0.38
CA PRO A 112 -5.66 -8.38 -1.20
C PRO A 112 -4.37 -8.18 -0.39
N ILE A 113 -3.29 -8.87 -0.82
CA ILE A 113 -1.93 -8.70 -0.30
C ILE A 113 -1.04 -8.28 -1.48
N THR A 114 -0.18 -7.28 -1.28
CA THR A 114 0.80 -6.87 -2.29
C THR A 114 2.07 -7.70 -2.22
N THR A 115 2.92 -7.61 -3.23
CA THR A 115 4.33 -8.04 -3.11
C THR A 115 5.02 -7.27 -1.99
N ILE A 116 6.16 -7.80 -1.50
CA ILE A 116 6.99 -7.11 -0.49
C ILE A 116 7.41 -5.75 -1.02
N THR A 117 6.99 -4.69 -0.35
CA THR A 117 7.02 -3.32 -0.85
C THR A 117 7.83 -2.40 0.07
N LYS A 118 8.55 -1.44 -0.53
CA LYS A 118 9.19 -0.35 0.20
C LYS A 118 8.13 0.66 0.66
N VAL A 119 8.08 0.93 1.97
CA VAL A 119 7.09 1.84 2.58
C VAL A 119 7.73 3.11 3.17
N LYS A 120 9.07 3.17 3.24
CA LYS A 120 9.84 4.34 3.70
C LYS A 120 11.04 4.64 2.79
N GLY A 121 11.66 5.80 2.99
CA GLY A 121 12.84 6.26 2.23
C GLY A 121 12.48 6.81 0.85
N LYS A 122 13.53 7.10 0.04
CA LYS A 122 13.37 7.72 -1.28
C LYS A 122 12.64 6.82 -2.29
N ASN A 123 12.82 5.51 -2.17
CA ASN A 123 12.27 4.49 -3.08
C ASN A 123 10.97 3.87 -2.55
N ARG A 124 10.30 4.52 -1.60
CA ARG A 124 9.00 4.06 -1.11
C ARG A 124 7.96 4.11 -2.21
N HIS A 125 7.01 3.20 -2.13
CA HIS A 125 5.91 3.12 -3.09
C HIS A 125 5.14 4.46 -3.18
N PRO A 126 4.67 4.88 -4.36
CA PRO A 126 3.96 6.15 -4.58
C PRO A 126 2.77 6.40 -3.64
N PHE A 127 2.08 5.36 -3.19
CA PHE A 127 1.03 5.47 -2.19
C PHE A 127 1.51 6.17 -0.91
N PHE A 128 2.71 5.87 -0.41
CA PHE A 128 3.24 6.50 0.81
C PHE A 128 3.74 7.93 0.55
N ASN A 129 4.05 8.30 -0.70
CA ASN A 129 4.27 9.70 -1.07
C ASN A 129 2.95 10.48 -1.04
N TRP A 130 1.88 9.86 -1.55
CA TRP A 130 0.54 10.41 -1.49
C TRP A 130 0.09 10.60 -0.02
N ILE A 131 0.28 9.62 0.85
CA ILE A 131 -0.01 9.72 2.29
C ILE A 131 0.71 10.90 2.94
N GLU A 132 2.01 11.09 2.66
CA GLU A 132 2.77 12.25 3.20
C GLU A 132 2.20 13.57 2.72
N LYS A 133 1.81 13.65 1.47
CA LYS A 133 1.18 14.86 0.89
C LYS A 133 -0.15 15.18 1.57
N GLU A 134 -0.99 14.18 1.82
CA GLU A 134 -2.32 14.36 2.42
C GLU A 134 -2.28 14.70 3.91
N ALA A 135 -1.35 14.13 4.69
CA ALA A 135 -1.35 14.24 6.15
C ALA A 135 0.01 14.57 6.78
N GLY A 136 1.02 14.91 5.97
CA GLY A 136 2.35 15.31 6.40
C GLY A 136 3.23 14.17 6.88
N TYR A 137 4.46 14.51 7.24
CA TYR A 137 5.53 13.55 7.59
C TYR A 137 5.18 12.59 8.74
N LEU A 138 4.32 12.99 9.67
CA LEU A 138 3.94 12.14 10.80
C LEU A 138 3.07 10.95 10.39
N SER A 139 2.39 11.03 9.26
CA SER A 139 1.55 9.97 8.72
C SER A 139 2.34 8.83 8.06
N ILE A 140 3.60 9.06 7.68
CA ILE A 140 4.47 8.03 7.11
C ILE A 140 4.71 6.93 8.15
N PRO A 141 4.71 5.64 7.75
CA PRO A 141 4.93 4.54 8.69
C PRO A 141 6.26 4.70 9.43
N LYS A 142 6.20 4.65 10.76
CA LYS A 142 7.39 4.60 11.65
C LYS A 142 7.64 3.19 12.15
N TRP A 143 6.67 2.29 11.95
CA TRP A 143 6.73 0.87 12.27
C TRP A 143 5.75 0.07 11.41
N ASN A 144 5.73 -1.25 11.56
CA ASN A 144 4.73 -2.11 10.91
C ASN A 144 3.33 -1.86 11.48
N PHE A 145 2.29 -2.20 10.72
CA PHE A 145 0.88 -2.09 11.09
C PHE A 145 0.39 -0.64 11.31
N TYR A 146 0.88 0.33 10.52
CA TYR A 146 0.19 1.60 10.30
C TYR A 146 -1.01 1.35 9.40
N LYS A 147 -2.14 1.97 9.70
CA LYS A 147 -3.40 1.80 8.96
C LYS A 147 -3.87 3.14 8.44
N TYR A 148 -4.31 3.16 7.20
CA TYR A 148 -4.80 4.34 6.47
C TYR A 148 -6.21 4.08 6.02
N LEU A 149 -7.17 4.89 6.49
CA LEU A 149 -8.57 4.84 6.12
C LEU A 149 -8.86 5.84 5.03
N ILE A 150 -9.35 5.36 3.91
CA ILE A 150 -9.61 6.15 2.72
C ILE A 150 -11.10 6.08 2.43
N SER A 151 -11.72 7.25 2.27
CA SER A 151 -13.14 7.40 1.97
C SER A 151 -13.47 7.02 0.52
N LYS A 152 -14.75 6.86 0.23
CA LYS A 152 -15.28 6.46 -1.09
C LYS A 152 -14.87 7.42 -2.21
N ASP A 153 -14.63 8.69 -1.91
CA ASP A 153 -14.18 9.72 -2.84
C ASP A 153 -12.63 9.78 -2.99
N GLY A 154 -11.90 8.83 -2.38
CA GLY A 154 -10.45 8.72 -2.49
C GLY A 154 -9.65 9.64 -1.59
N LYS A 155 -10.27 10.27 -0.58
CA LYS A 155 -9.56 11.12 0.39
C LYS A 155 -9.08 10.31 1.59
N LEU A 156 -7.91 10.67 2.12
CA LEU A 156 -7.45 10.13 3.39
C LEU A 156 -8.34 10.67 4.52
N SER A 157 -9.15 9.79 5.12
CA SER A 157 -10.03 10.14 6.24
C SER A 157 -9.28 10.16 7.56
N SER A 158 -8.47 9.14 7.81
CA SER A 158 -7.71 8.98 9.05
C SER A 158 -6.52 8.06 8.87
N TRP A 159 -5.54 8.18 9.75
CA TRP A 159 -4.46 7.21 9.86
C TRP A 159 -4.21 6.84 11.33
N PHE A 160 -3.68 5.64 11.55
CA PHE A 160 -3.41 5.09 12.87
C PHE A 160 -2.05 4.41 12.92
N SER A 161 -1.34 4.63 14.00
CA SER A 161 -0.08 3.93 14.26
C SER A 161 -0.30 2.45 14.61
N SER A 162 0.80 1.72 14.78
CA SER A 162 0.81 0.28 15.10
C SER A 162 -0.01 -0.07 16.33
N VAL A 163 -0.01 0.79 17.35
CA VAL A 163 -0.66 0.51 18.66
C VAL A 163 -2.19 0.55 18.61
N THR A 164 -2.77 1.23 17.63
CA THR A 164 -4.23 1.26 17.48
C THR A 164 -4.68 -0.03 16.81
N LYS A 165 -5.37 -0.88 17.56
CA LYS A 165 -5.89 -2.15 17.06
C LYS A 165 -7.00 -1.95 16.03
N PRO A 166 -7.11 -2.82 15.00
CA PRO A 166 -8.22 -2.79 14.05
C PRO A 166 -9.60 -2.91 14.71
N SER A 167 -9.68 -3.62 15.83
CA SER A 167 -10.90 -3.81 16.63
C SER A 167 -11.19 -2.67 17.61
N SER A 168 -10.35 -1.64 17.73
CA SER A 168 -10.55 -0.53 18.67
C SER A 168 -11.73 0.35 18.26
N GLU A 169 -12.50 0.84 19.26
CA GLU A 169 -13.58 1.81 19.02
C GLU A 169 -13.12 3.02 18.21
N LYS A 170 -11.90 3.49 18.48
CA LYS A 170 -11.31 4.63 17.77
C LYS A 170 -11.26 4.38 16.26
N LEU A 171 -10.75 3.23 15.82
CA LEU A 171 -10.68 2.89 14.40
C LEU A 171 -12.07 2.61 13.84
N LEU A 172 -12.90 1.86 14.57
CA LEU A 172 -14.23 1.47 14.13
C LEU A 172 -15.16 2.69 13.93
N ASN A 173 -15.05 3.70 14.79
CA ASN A 173 -15.83 4.92 14.66
C ASN A 173 -15.41 5.74 13.43
N GLU A 174 -14.11 5.83 13.13
CA GLU A 174 -13.66 6.47 11.89
C GLU A 174 -14.05 5.67 10.64
N LEU A 175 -13.98 4.34 10.71
CA LEU A 175 -14.43 3.49 9.61
C LEU A 175 -15.93 3.68 9.30
N LYS A 176 -16.78 3.76 10.32
CA LYS A 176 -18.22 4.00 10.13
C LYS A 176 -18.53 5.30 9.41
N LYS A 177 -17.70 6.34 9.54
CA LYS A 177 -17.90 7.63 8.86
C LYS A 177 -17.69 7.53 7.34
N ILE A 178 -16.90 6.58 6.89
CA ILE A 178 -16.55 6.40 5.47
C ILE A 178 -17.27 5.24 4.80
N MET A 179 -17.99 4.41 5.57
CA MET A 179 -18.83 3.31 5.08
C MET A 179 -20.11 3.83 4.42
#